data_4db96b163bb24a4a40b94d25320e697d
#
_entry.id   4db96b163bb24a4a40b94d25320e697d
#
_cell.length_a   1.000
_cell.length_b   1.000
_cell.length_c   1.000
_cell.angle_alpha   90.00
_cell.angle_beta   90.00
_cell.angle_gamma   90.00
#
_symmetry.space_group_name_H-M   'P 1'
#
loop_
_entity.id
_entity.type
_entity.pdbx_description
1 polymer ?
#
loop_
_entity_poly.entity_id
_entity_poly.type
_entity_poly.pdbx_seq_one_letter_code
_entity_poly.pdbx_strand_id
1 'polypeptide(L)'
;MFFSVNGSTAALLAAVSASVSKGGRILVARNCHKAIYHALYLRELQPVYIYPHEDHRLGINGGISAERVERYLEENPDVQAFLLTSPTYDGIVSDIKAIAEVVHRHEIPLIVDEAHGAHFHFSDYFPVSAADLGADIVIQSFHKTLPSMTQTAVIHICSDMADVEKIRRFMGIYQTSSPSYILMASMDACMDKLKKDGQQMFREFTFNLEQARQRLSNCEKIRLIEASMIKGTGIYDFDRSKLLFSTVGTSINGHQLHEMLRDRFHIEMEMEAEKYALGIAAVGDTKEGFERLCDAIEQIDTETEFVASAEESQETVSYARMKQLMSISQAMDA
;
A
#
# COMPACT_ATOMS: atom_id res chain seq x y z
N MET A 1 -17.01 7.98 -10.10
CA MET A 1 -15.60 7.56 -10.35
C MET A 1 -14.98 8.50 -11.37
N PHE A 2 -13.66 8.80 -11.23
CA PHE A 2 -12.90 9.59 -12.20
C PHE A 2 -11.56 8.93 -12.49
N PHE A 3 -11.14 8.92 -13.74
CA PHE A 3 -9.78 8.52 -14.13
C PHE A 3 -8.78 9.62 -13.86
N SER A 4 -7.56 9.24 -13.49
CA SER A 4 -6.43 10.15 -13.31
C SER A 4 -5.29 9.75 -14.24
N VAL A 5 -4.82 10.71 -15.05
CA VAL A 5 -3.62 10.59 -15.90
C VAL A 5 -2.39 11.25 -15.26
N ASN A 6 -2.55 11.76 -14.03
CA ASN A 6 -1.49 12.32 -13.22
C ASN A 6 -1.23 11.47 -11.95
N GLY A 7 -1.50 10.17 -12.07
CA GLY A 7 -1.27 9.16 -11.02
C GLY A 7 -2.25 9.26 -9.86
N SER A 8 -2.12 8.36 -8.92
CA SER A 8 -2.81 8.43 -7.62
C SER A 8 -2.46 9.69 -6.85
N THR A 9 -1.32 10.32 -7.15
CA THR A 9 -0.93 11.59 -6.54
C THR A 9 -2.00 12.66 -6.72
N ALA A 10 -2.44 12.93 -7.96
CA ALA A 10 -3.48 13.92 -8.22
C ALA A 10 -4.82 13.53 -7.60
N ALA A 11 -5.17 12.24 -7.62
CA ALA A 11 -6.38 11.71 -7.01
C ALA A 11 -6.39 11.88 -5.47
N LEU A 12 -5.27 11.58 -4.80
CA LEU A 12 -5.10 11.78 -3.35
C LEU A 12 -5.17 13.26 -2.96
N LEU A 13 -4.49 14.13 -3.73
CA LEU A 13 -4.58 15.59 -3.52
C LEU A 13 -6.04 16.06 -3.64
N ALA A 14 -6.78 15.57 -4.64
CA ALA A 14 -8.18 15.94 -4.85
C ALA A 14 -9.08 15.40 -3.75
N ALA A 15 -8.93 14.14 -3.35
CA ALA A 15 -9.69 13.52 -2.28
C ALA A 15 -9.55 14.29 -0.96
N VAL A 16 -8.31 14.51 -0.51
CA VAL A 16 -8.04 15.26 0.73
C VAL A 16 -8.56 16.69 0.64
N SER A 17 -8.34 17.37 -0.49
CA SER A 17 -8.79 18.77 -0.67
C SER A 17 -10.30 18.92 -0.72
N ALA A 18 -11.04 17.90 -1.17
CA ALA A 18 -12.49 17.89 -1.20
C ALA A 18 -13.10 17.58 0.16
N SER A 19 -12.43 16.75 0.96
CA SER A 19 -12.95 16.25 2.24
C SER A 19 -12.60 17.16 3.42
N VAL A 20 -11.57 18.00 3.31
CA VAL A 20 -11.10 18.85 4.42
C VAL A 20 -11.04 20.32 3.98
N SER A 21 -11.60 21.21 4.80
CA SER A 21 -11.52 22.67 4.56
C SER A 21 -10.07 23.15 4.63
N LYS A 22 -9.74 24.25 3.95
CA LYS A 22 -8.40 24.87 4.08
C LYS A 22 -8.14 25.23 5.55
N GLY A 23 -7.00 24.81 6.07
CA GLY A 23 -6.62 24.99 7.48
C GLY A 23 -7.29 24.00 8.46
N GLY A 24 -8.17 23.11 7.97
CA GLY A 24 -8.87 22.12 8.80
C GLY A 24 -7.98 20.99 9.29
N ARG A 25 -8.53 20.16 10.18
CA ARG A 25 -7.83 19.00 10.75
C ARG A 25 -8.17 17.71 10.01
N ILE A 26 -7.17 16.86 9.88
CA ILE A 26 -7.31 15.52 9.27
C ILE A 26 -6.57 14.47 10.10
N LEU A 27 -7.19 13.31 10.33
CA LEU A 27 -6.50 12.14 10.86
C LEU A 27 -5.79 11.43 9.71
N VAL A 28 -4.50 11.12 9.86
CA VAL A 28 -3.67 10.55 8.79
C VAL A 28 -2.79 9.43 9.32
N ALA A 29 -2.79 8.29 8.64
CA ALA A 29 -1.82 7.23 8.90
C ALA A 29 -0.39 7.73 8.63
N ARG A 30 0.52 7.55 9.60
CA ARG A 30 1.87 8.11 9.51
C ARG A 30 2.73 7.52 8.39
N ASN A 31 2.43 6.29 7.97
CA ASN A 31 3.04 5.58 6.85
C ASN A 31 2.40 5.90 5.49
N CYS A 32 1.64 6.99 5.38
CA CYS A 32 1.01 7.39 4.12
C CYS A 32 2.03 7.85 3.07
N HIS A 33 1.61 7.79 1.81
CA HIS A 33 2.43 8.24 0.68
C HIS A 33 2.71 9.76 0.75
N LYS A 34 3.87 10.19 0.23
CA LYS A 34 4.30 11.61 0.21
C LYS A 34 3.26 12.58 -0.39
N ALA A 35 2.40 12.12 -1.30
CA ALA A 35 1.31 12.94 -1.85
C ALA A 35 0.38 13.51 -0.77
N ILE A 36 0.21 12.80 0.36
CA ILE A 36 -0.60 13.28 1.47
C ILE A 36 0.09 14.47 2.17
N TYR A 37 1.41 14.41 2.38
CA TYR A 37 2.17 15.54 2.91
C TYR A 37 2.09 16.77 1.98
N HIS A 38 2.07 16.54 0.65
CA HIS A 38 1.84 17.64 -0.31
C HIS A 38 0.43 18.22 -0.16
N ALA A 39 -0.61 17.39 0.06
CA ALA A 39 -1.97 17.88 0.31
C ALA A 39 -2.03 18.70 1.62
N LEU A 40 -1.39 18.19 2.68
CA LEU A 40 -1.29 18.92 3.96
C LEU A 40 -0.63 20.28 3.80
N TYR A 41 0.45 20.37 3.02
CA TYR A 41 1.13 21.62 2.71
C TYR A 41 0.25 22.57 1.90
N LEU A 42 -0.24 22.13 0.73
CA LEU A 42 -1.01 22.95 -0.21
C LEU A 42 -2.31 23.48 0.39
N ARG A 43 -2.92 22.72 1.32
CA ARG A 43 -4.18 23.08 1.96
C ARG A 43 -3.99 23.67 3.36
N GLU A 44 -2.74 23.83 3.82
CA GLU A 44 -2.40 24.31 5.16
C GLU A 44 -3.08 23.50 6.28
N LEU A 45 -3.23 22.16 6.07
CA LEU A 45 -3.99 21.31 6.98
C LEU A 45 -3.19 21.02 8.27
N GLN A 46 -3.94 20.75 9.33
CA GLN A 46 -3.42 20.36 10.64
C GLN A 46 -3.55 18.85 10.80
N PRO A 47 -2.47 18.07 10.61
CA PRO A 47 -2.55 16.61 10.73
C PRO A 47 -2.57 16.16 12.18
N VAL A 48 -3.43 15.18 12.46
CA VAL A 48 -3.34 14.30 13.62
C VAL A 48 -2.78 12.99 13.09
N TYR A 49 -1.60 12.56 13.56
CA TYR A 49 -0.98 11.35 13.06
C TYR A 49 -1.34 10.13 13.91
N ILE A 50 -1.87 9.09 13.24
CA ILE A 50 -2.02 7.76 13.82
C ILE A 50 -0.90 6.86 13.28
N TYR A 51 -0.14 6.25 14.19
CA TYR A 51 0.99 5.40 13.82
C TYR A 51 0.50 3.96 13.63
N PRO A 52 0.86 3.25 12.56
CA PRO A 52 0.60 1.83 12.45
C PRO A 52 1.35 1.08 13.55
N HIS A 53 0.99 -0.16 13.78
CA HIS A 53 1.84 -1.07 14.55
C HIS A 53 3.08 -1.40 13.72
N GLU A 54 4.21 -1.63 14.36
CA GLU A 54 5.46 -2.04 13.69
C GLU A 54 5.87 -3.44 14.16
N ASP A 55 6.12 -4.36 13.23
CA ASP A 55 6.87 -5.59 13.54
C ASP A 55 8.36 -5.29 13.44
N HIS A 56 8.96 -4.90 14.58
CA HIS A 56 10.37 -4.54 14.63
C HIS A 56 11.30 -5.70 14.27
N ARG A 57 10.87 -6.95 14.46
CA ARG A 57 11.66 -8.13 14.07
C ARG A 57 11.83 -8.21 12.54
N LEU A 58 10.77 -7.97 11.81
CA LEU A 58 10.78 -7.97 10.33
C LEU A 58 11.10 -6.58 9.75
N GLY A 59 10.92 -5.51 10.52
CA GLY A 59 11.13 -4.14 10.06
C GLY A 59 10.01 -3.63 9.15
N ILE A 60 8.78 -4.14 9.31
CA ILE A 60 7.62 -3.78 8.48
C ILE A 60 6.55 -3.04 9.27
N ASN A 61 5.78 -2.20 8.58
CA ASN A 61 4.60 -1.57 9.14
C ASN A 61 3.40 -2.53 9.08
N GLY A 62 2.71 -2.68 10.22
CA GLY A 62 1.44 -3.38 10.31
C GLY A 62 0.25 -2.51 9.90
N GLY A 63 -0.95 -2.93 10.32
CA GLY A 63 -2.20 -2.20 10.10
C GLY A 63 -2.53 -1.21 11.22
N ILE A 64 -3.71 -0.61 11.08
CA ILE A 64 -4.32 0.28 12.08
C ILE A 64 -5.61 -0.40 12.55
N SER A 65 -5.81 -0.50 13.87
CA SER A 65 -7.04 -1.10 14.40
C SER A 65 -8.14 -0.06 14.59
N ALA A 66 -9.40 -0.51 14.48
CA ALA A 66 -10.59 0.34 14.64
C ALA A 66 -10.66 0.99 16.03
N GLU A 67 -10.26 0.27 17.10
CA GLU A 67 -10.25 0.80 18.47
C GLU A 67 -9.26 1.97 18.63
N ARG A 68 -8.14 1.93 17.89
CA ARG A 68 -7.21 3.05 17.90
C ARG A 68 -7.77 4.25 17.16
N VAL A 69 -8.45 4.02 16.03
CA VAL A 69 -9.13 5.09 15.27
C VAL A 69 -10.18 5.75 16.14
N GLU A 70 -11.05 4.97 16.83
CA GLU A 70 -12.08 5.49 17.75
C GLU A 70 -11.45 6.45 18.76
N ARG A 71 -10.46 5.98 19.50
CA ARG A 71 -9.80 6.80 20.53
C ARG A 71 -9.21 8.10 19.97
N TYR A 72 -8.57 8.05 18.77
CA TYR A 72 -8.01 9.26 18.16
C TYR A 72 -9.10 10.26 17.73
N LEU A 73 -10.25 9.78 17.27
CA LEU A 73 -11.37 10.63 16.89
C LEU A 73 -12.08 11.22 18.12
N GLU A 74 -12.26 10.45 19.19
CA GLU A 74 -12.77 10.95 20.49
C GLU A 74 -11.87 12.07 21.06
N GLU A 75 -10.54 11.90 20.99
CA GLU A 75 -9.57 12.90 21.45
C GLU A 75 -9.48 14.14 20.53
N ASN A 76 -9.96 14.05 19.28
CA ASN A 76 -9.86 15.09 18.26
C ASN A 76 -11.19 15.25 17.50
N PRO A 77 -12.25 15.76 18.15
CA PRO A 77 -13.59 15.83 17.56
C PRO A 77 -13.74 16.84 16.40
N ASP A 78 -12.75 17.65 16.15
CA ASP A 78 -12.69 18.62 15.06
C ASP A 78 -12.00 18.09 13.78
N VAL A 79 -11.62 16.81 13.75
CA VAL A 79 -11.14 16.12 12.56
C VAL A 79 -12.27 16.00 11.55
N GLN A 80 -11.97 16.31 10.26
CA GLN A 80 -12.95 16.37 9.18
C GLN A 80 -12.89 15.18 8.21
N ALA A 81 -11.83 14.37 8.26
CA ALA A 81 -11.69 13.14 7.47
C ALA A 81 -10.61 12.25 8.09
N PHE A 82 -10.70 10.95 7.81
CA PHE A 82 -9.60 10.02 8.09
C PHE A 82 -9.04 9.45 6.80
N LEU A 83 -7.71 9.42 6.67
CA LEU A 83 -6.98 8.82 5.56
C LEU A 83 -6.00 7.77 6.04
N LEU A 84 -6.08 6.55 5.47
CA LEU A 84 -5.08 5.51 5.67
C LEU A 84 -4.68 4.86 4.34
N THR A 85 -3.53 4.17 4.36
CA THR A 85 -3.04 3.34 3.26
C THR A 85 -3.31 1.87 3.57
N SER A 86 -4.09 1.21 2.71
CA SER A 86 -4.41 -0.23 2.81
C SER A 86 -4.69 -0.79 1.40
N PRO A 87 -3.90 -1.77 0.92
CA PRO A 87 -2.78 -2.39 1.62
C PRO A 87 -1.61 -1.43 1.85
N THR A 88 -0.81 -1.71 2.88
CA THR A 88 0.50 -1.05 3.04
C THR A 88 1.44 -1.46 1.91
N TYR A 89 2.60 -0.80 1.81
CA TYR A 89 3.61 -1.17 0.81
C TYR A 89 4.05 -2.64 0.95
N ASP A 90 4.14 -3.11 2.18
CA ASP A 90 4.51 -4.49 2.52
C ASP A 90 3.35 -5.49 2.34
N GLY A 91 2.15 -5.05 2.04
CA GLY A 91 0.98 -5.88 1.76
C GLY A 91 -0.01 -6.05 2.92
N ILE A 92 0.18 -5.37 4.05
CA ILE A 92 -0.73 -5.48 5.20
C ILE A 92 -2.05 -4.75 4.92
N VAL A 93 -3.16 -5.43 5.17
CA VAL A 93 -4.52 -4.88 5.05
C VAL A 93 -5.11 -4.67 6.44
N SER A 94 -5.63 -3.46 6.69
CA SER A 94 -6.39 -3.12 7.90
C SER A 94 -7.86 -3.56 7.78
N ASP A 95 -8.55 -3.72 8.91
CA ASP A 95 -10.00 -3.99 8.90
C ASP A 95 -10.77 -2.73 8.49
N ILE A 96 -10.88 -2.53 7.17
CA ILE A 96 -11.52 -1.35 6.59
C ILE A 96 -12.99 -1.27 7.00
N LYS A 97 -13.68 -2.42 7.11
CA LYS A 97 -15.10 -2.44 7.50
C LYS A 97 -15.29 -1.91 8.92
N ALA A 98 -14.56 -2.45 9.88
CA ALA A 98 -14.65 -2.00 11.26
C ALA A 98 -14.19 -0.53 11.41
N ILE A 99 -13.16 -0.11 10.65
CA ILE A 99 -12.69 1.28 10.62
C ILE A 99 -13.76 2.21 10.04
N ALA A 100 -14.43 1.84 8.94
CA ALA A 100 -15.50 2.62 8.34
C ALA A 100 -16.67 2.81 9.32
N GLU A 101 -17.08 1.74 10.03
CA GLU A 101 -18.14 1.82 11.05
C GLU A 101 -17.78 2.81 12.16
N VAL A 102 -16.52 2.86 12.58
CA VAL A 102 -16.02 3.86 13.56
C VAL A 102 -16.10 5.26 12.98
N VAL A 103 -15.50 5.48 11.83
CA VAL A 103 -15.36 6.80 11.18
C VAL A 103 -16.74 7.42 10.90
N HIS A 104 -17.68 6.61 10.44
CA HIS A 104 -19.04 7.05 10.15
C HIS A 104 -19.85 7.45 11.41
N ARG A 105 -19.57 6.85 12.59
CA ARG A 105 -20.17 7.34 13.85
C ARG A 105 -19.74 8.77 14.20
N HIS A 106 -18.60 9.21 13.71
CA HIS A 106 -18.12 10.58 13.85
C HIS A 106 -18.54 11.50 12.69
N GLU A 107 -19.40 11.02 11.77
CA GLU A 107 -19.94 11.77 10.63
C GLU A 107 -18.87 12.37 9.70
N ILE A 108 -17.73 11.69 9.55
CA ILE A 108 -16.63 12.10 8.65
C ILE A 108 -16.33 11.04 7.59
N PRO A 109 -15.81 11.41 6.41
CA PRO A 109 -15.49 10.44 5.37
C PRO A 109 -14.18 9.69 5.64
N LEU A 110 -14.17 8.40 5.23
CA LEU A 110 -13.01 7.53 5.17
C LEU A 110 -12.40 7.54 3.78
N ILE A 111 -11.13 7.95 3.67
CA ILE A 111 -10.34 7.93 2.44
C ILE A 111 -9.32 6.79 2.54
N VAL A 112 -9.34 5.87 1.58
CA VAL A 112 -8.37 4.77 1.52
C VAL A 112 -7.47 4.92 0.31
N ASP A 113 -6.17 5.06 0.57
CA ASP A 113 -5.14 4.92 -0.45
C ASP A 113 -4.91 3.42 -0.69
N GLU A 114 -5.62 2.89 -1.66
CA GLU A 114 -5.54 1.50 -2.13
C GLU A 114 -4.71 1.42 -3.43
N ALA A 115 -3.68 2.26 -3.57
CA ALA A 115 -2.88 2.33 -4.78
C ALA A 115 -2.22 0.99 -5.17
N HIS A 116 -1.98 0.11 -4.22
CA HIS A 116 -1.44 -1.23 -4.44
C HIS A 116 -2.50 -2.34 -4.51
N GLY A 117 -3.80 -2.02 -4.41
CA GLY A 117 -4.90 -2.99 -4.36
C GLY A 117 -5.83 -2.99 -5.58
N ALA A 118 -5.44 -2.40 -6.72
CA ALA A 118 -6.32 -2.34 -7.90
C ALA A 118 -6.72 -3.72 -8.45
N HIS A 119 -5.98 -4.77 -8.12
CA HIS A 119 -6.26 -6.15 -8.52
C HIS A 119 -7.25 -6.89 -7.61
N PHE A 120 -7.61 -6.35 -6.46
CA PHE A 120 -8.43 -7.04 -5.45
C PHE A 120 -9.80 -7.48 -5.96
N HIS A 121 -10.44 -6.70 -6.83
CA HIS A 121 -11.76 -7.04 -7.39
C HIS A 121 -11.78 -8.24 -8.35
N PHE A 122 -10.62 -8.74 -8.79
CA PHE A 122 -10.56 -9.71 -9.88
C PHE A 122 -10.36 -11.15 -9.44
N SER A 123 -10.14 -11.41 -8.14
CA SER A 123 -10.03 -12.78 -7.60
C SER A 123 -10.19 -12.80 -6.09
N ASP A 124 -10.96 -13.75 -5.58
CA ASP A 124 -11.14 -14.02 -4.14
C ASP A 124 -9.85 -14.53 -3.45
N TYR A 125 -8.79 -14.76 -4.21
CA TYR A 125 -7.45 -15.06 -3.68
C TYR A 125 -6.83 -13.88 -2.94
N PHE A 126 -7.22 -12.66 -3.28
CA PHE A 126 -6.75 -11.41 -2.71
C PHE A 126 -7.74 -10.84 -1.69
N PRO A 127 -7.32 -9.88 -0.86
CA PRO A 127 -8.21 -9.20 0.06
C PRO A 127 -9.39 -8.52 -0.65
N VAL A 128 -10.47 -8.28 0.09
CA VAL A 128 -11.61 -7.50 -0.41
C VAL A 128 -11.21 -6.04 -0.52
N SER A 129 -11.59 -5.39 -1.61
CA SER A 129 -11.30 -3.95 -1.83
C SER A 129 -12.00 -3.08 -0.80
N ALA A 130 -11.33 -2.00 -0.41
CA ALA A 130 -11.88 -0.98 0.48
C ALA A 130 -13.19 -0.35 -0.05
N ALA A 131 -13.38 -0.36 -1.38
CA ALA A 131 -14.60 0.14 -2.02
C ALA A 131 -15.85 -0.69 -1.65
N ASP A 132 -15.69 -1.98 -1.34
CA ASP A 132 -16.77 -2.88 -0.94
C ASP A 132 -16.91 -2.99 0.59
N LEU A 133 -15.99 -2.39 1.35
CA LEU A 133 -15.91 -2.48 2.80
C LEU A 133 -16.35 -1.20 3.53
N GLY A 134 -16.94 -0.24 2.79
CA GLY A 134 -17.52 0.96 3.37
C GLY A 134 -16.59 2.19 3.38
N ALA A 135 -15.45 2.16 2.70
CA ALA A 135 -14.68 3.39 2.45
C ALA A 135 -15.48 4.34 1.54
N ASP A 136 -15.40 5.66 1.78
CA ASP A 136 -16.14 6.65 1.02
C ASP A 136 -15.43 7.07 -0.25
N ILE A 137 -14.10 7.14 -0.18
CA ILE A 137 -13.23 7.47 -1.30
C ILE A 137 -12.08 6.47 -1.34
N VAL A 138 -11.91 5.80 -2.48
CA VAL A 138 -10.84 4.82 -2.68
C VAL A 138 -10.01 5.21 -3.90
N ILE A 139 -8.69 5.22 -3.75
CA ILE A 139 -7.76 5.58 -4.82
C ILE A 139 -6.93 4.36 -5.20
N GLN A 140 -6.97 3.97 -6.48
CA GLN A 140 -6.22 2.82 -7.00
C GLN A 140 -5.29 3.24 -8.14
N SER A 141 -4.05 2.72 -8.14
CA SER A 141 -3.13 2.85 -9.27
C SER A 141 -3.27 1.65 -10.19
N PHE A 142 -3.68 1.86 -11.44
CA PHE A 142 -3.78 0.76 -12.39
C PHE A 142 -2.41 0.20 -12.75
N HIS A 143 -1.44 1.06 -12.99
CA HIS A 143 -0.11 0.69 -13.44
C HIS A 143 0.74 -0.13 -12.46
N LYS A 144 0.32 -0.27 -11.20
CA LYS A 144 1.08 -1.02 -10.20
C LYS A 144 0.78 -2.52 -10.26
N THR A 145 -0.47 -2.90 -10.49
CA THR A 145 -0.91 -4.29 -10.39
C THR A 145 -1.79 -4.75 -11.56
N LEU A 146 -2.19 -3.83 -12.46
CA LEU A 146 -2.97 -4.10 -13.65
C LEU A 146 -2.19 -3.71 -14.91
N PRO A 147 -2.52 -4.29 -16.10
CA PRO A 147 -1.79 -4.05 -17.34
C PRO A 147 -2.13 -2.67 -17.96
N SER A 148 -1.70 -1.61 -17.32
CA SER A 148 -1.89 -0.22 -17.76
C SER A 148 -0.59 0.58 -17.64
N MET A 149 -0.47 1.65 -18.41
CA MET A 149 0.74 2.47 -18.44
C MET A 149 0.96 3.23 -17.12
N THR A 150 2.21 3.53 -16.81
CA THR A 150 2.60 4.38 -15.66
C THR A 150 1.82 5.68 -15.63
N GLN A 151 1.48 6.21 -14.48
CA GLN A 151 0.62 7.36 -14.19
C GLN A 151 -0.89 7.12 -14.29
N THR A 152 -1.34 5.94 -14.70
CA THR A 152 -2.77 5.64 -14.75
C THR A 152 -3.31 5.29 -13.36
N ALA A 153 -4.41 5.93 -12.98
CA ALA A 153 -5.06 5.71 -11.70
C ALA A 153 -6.56 6.03 -11.77
N VAL A 154 -7.28 5.66 -10.72
CA VAL A 154 -8.71 5.93 -10.58
C VAL A 154 -9.02 6.39 -9.16
N ILE A 155 -9.99 7.29 -9.03
CA ILE A 155 -10.65 7.62 -7.77
C ILE A 155 -12.09 7.12 -7.83
N HIS A 156 -12.42 6.22 -6.91
CA HIS A 156 -13.77 5.74 -6.69
C HIS A 156 -14.45 6.61 -5.63
N ILE A 157 -15.72 6.91 -5.84
CA ILE A 157 -16.60 7.59 -4.89
C ILE A 157 -17.67 6.59 -4.55
N CYS A 158 -17.67 6.12 -3.30
CA CYS A 158 -18.40 4.93 -2.89
C CYS A 158 -19.61 5.27 -2.00
N SER A 159 -19.72 6.51 -1.49
CA SER A 159 -20.83 6.95 -0.66
C SER A 159 -21.18 8.41 -0.88
N ASP A 160 -22.33 8.83 -0.31
CA ASP A 160 -22.80 10.22 -0.33
C ASP A 160 -22.05 11.13 0.68
N MET A 161 -21.19 10.57 1.54
CA MET A 161 -20.31 11.36 2.41
C MET A 161 -19.20 12.07 1.64
N ALA A 162 -18.90 11.60 0.44
CA ALA A 162 -17.92 12.21 -0.47
C ALA A 162 -18.59 13.22 -1.41
N ASP A 163 -18.19 14.49 -1.31
CA ASP A 163 -18.69 15.58 -2.19
C ASP A 163 -18.12 15.45 -3.61
N VAL A 164 -18.90 14.84 -4.49
CA VAL A 164 -18.54 14.56 -5.91
C VAL A 164 -18.15 15.84 -6.66
N GLU A 165 -18.85 16.95 -6.43
CA GLU A 165 -18.59 18.20 -7.13
C GLU A 165 -17.29 18.86 -6.68
N LYS A 166 -16.97 18.78 -5.38
CA LYS A 166 -15.67 19.21 -4.89
C LYS A 166 -14.54 18.32 -5.42
N ILE A 167 -14.72 17.00 -5.42
CA ILE A 167 -13.73 16.08 -5.99
C ILE A 167 -13.50 16.42 -7.47
N ARG A 168 -14.56 16.57 -8.27
CA ARG A 168 -14.46 16.97 -9.69
C ARG A 168 -13.68 18.27 -9.87
N ARG A 169 -13.97 19.28 -9.05
CA ARG A 169 -13.27 20.55 -9.06
C ARG A 169 -11.78 20.39 -8.78
N PHE A 170 -11.42 19.67 -7.72
CA PHE A 170 -10.01 19.48 -7.36
C PHE A 170 -9.27 18.56 -8.34
N MET A 171 -9.93 17.56 -8.92
CA MET A 171 -9.37 16.80 -10.05
C MET A 171 -9.04 17.73 -11.22
N GLY A 172 -9.90 18.69 -11.54
CA GLY A 172 -9.61 19.71 -12.57
C GLY A 172 -8.49 20.69 -12.21
N ILE A 173 -8.22 20.89 -10.92
CA ILE A 173 -7.11 21.76 -10.46
C ILE A 173 -5.78 21.02 -10.47
N TYR A 174 -5.76 19.77 -10.02
CA TYR A 174 -4.52 19.01 -9.82
C TYR A 174 -4.12 18.15 -11.04
N GLN A 175 -5.01 17.95 -12.00
CA GLN A 175 -4.66 17.33 -13.26
C GLN A 175 -4.35 18.36 -14.34
N THR A 176 -3.56 17.93 -15.33
CA THR A 176 -3.30 18.73 -16.53
C THR A 176 -4.59 19.02 -17.29
N SER A 177 -4.71 20.23 -17.85
CA SER A 177 -5.81 20.61 -18.76
C SER A 177 -5.71 19.94 -20.14
N SER A 178 -4.56 19.34 -20.45
CA SER A 178 -4.29 18.60 -21.69
C SER A 178 -3.96 17.15 -21.36
N PRO A 179 -4.97 16.32 -21.00
CA PRO A 179 -4.74 14.94 -20.59
C PRO A 179 -4.15 14.11 -21.73
N SER A 180 -3.21 13.22 -21.42
CA SER A 180 -2.64 12.28 -22.38
C SER A 180 -3.70 11.27 -22.85
N TYR A 181 -4.08 11.33 -24.11
CA TYR A 181 -4.98 10.33 -24.71
C TYR A 181 -4.35 8.92 -24.73
N ILE A 182 -3.03 8.81 -24.80
CA ILE A 182 -2.32 7.52 -24.73
C ILE A 182 -2.58 6.87 -23.36
N LEU A 183 -2.46 7.62 -22.27
CA LEU A 183 -2.74 7.10 -20.92
C LEU A 183 -4.22 6.77 -20.74
N MET A 184 -5.13 7.60 -21.27
CA MET A 184 -6.57 7.31 -21.24
C MET A 184 -6.90 6.03 -22.02
N ALA A 185 -6.36 5.89 -23.23
CA ALA A 185 -6.53 4.69 -24.05
C ALA A 185 -5.94 3.44 -23.39
N SER A 186 -4.82 3.58 -22.65
CA SER A 186 -4.23 2.49 -21.88
C SER A 186 -5.16 2.01 -20.76
N MET A 187 -5.83 2.92 -20.05
CA MET A 187 -6.82 2.54 -19.02
C MET A 187 -8.04 1.86 -19.65
N ASP A 188 -8.54 2.40 -20.75
CA ASP A 188 -9.68 1.82 -21.47
C ASP A 188 -9.37 0.42 -21.99
N ALA A 189 -8.21 0.25 -22.65
CA ALA A 189 -7.74 -1.05 -23.13
C ALA A 189 -7.52 -2.06 -22.00
N CYS A 190 -6.99 -1.60 -20.86
CA CYS A 190 -6.85 -2.42 -19.67
C CYS A 190 -8.20 -2.95 -19.18
N MET A 191 -9.20 -2.06 -19.05
CA MET A 191 -10.54 -2.44 -18.61
C MET A 191 -11.25 -3.35 -19.63
N ASP A 192 -11.11 -3.09 -20.93
CA ASP A 192 -11.65 -3.96 -21.99
C ASP A 192 -11.01 -5.36 -21.95
N LYS A 193 -9.69 -5.44 -21.78
CA LYS A 193 -8.95 -6.70 -21.62
C LYS A 193 -9.43 -7.47 -20.39
N LEU A 194 -9.51 -6.81 -19.24
CA LEU A 194 -9.96 -7.44 -17.98
C LEU A 194 -11.42 -7.88 -18.06
N LYS A 195 -12.28 -7.12 -18.72
CA LYS A 195 -13.69 -7.51 -18.94
C LYS A 195 -13.82 -8.77 -19.81
N LYS A 196 -12.96 -8.92 -20.82
CA LYS A 196 -12.99 -10.06 -21.75
C LYS A 196 -12.31 -11.30 -21.18
N ASP A 197 -11.12 -11.14 -20.65
CA ASP A 197 -10.21 -12.24 -20.34
C ASP A 197 -9.80 -12.29 -18.86
N GLY A 198 -10.21 -11.32 -18.03
CA GLY A 198 -9.74 -11.12 -16.67
C GLY A 198 -9.90 -12.37 -15.79
N GLN A 199 -11.03 -13.06 -15.89
CA GLN A 199 -11.27 -14.28 -15.10
C GLN A 199 -10.22 -15.35 -15.38
N GLN A 200 -9.83 -15.56 -16.64
CA GLN A 200 -8.80 -16.51 -17.01
C GLN A 200 -7.41 -16.00 -16.58
N MET A 201 -7.10 -14.73 -16.88
CA MET A 201 -5.81 -14.12 -16.53
C MET A 201 -5.54 -14.21 -15.02
N PHE A 202 -6.52 -13.85 -14.19
CA PHE A 202 -6.37 -13.92 -12.73
C PHE A 202 -6.32 -15.34 -12.20
N ARG A 203 -7.03 -16.30 -12.83
CA ARG A 203 -6.93 -17.73 -12.48
C ARG A 203 -5.53 -18.27 -12.74
N GLU A 204 -4.93 -17.95 -13.88
CA GLU A 204 -3.57 -18.36 -14.23
C GLU A 204 -2.55 -17.68 -13.32
N PHE A 205 -2.71 -16.38 -13.08
CA PHE A 205 -1.85 -15.60 -12.20
C PHE A 205 -1.84 -16.16 -10.77
N THR A 206 -3.02 -16.34 -10.17
CA THR A 206 -3.13 -16.83 -8.78
C THR A 206 -2.64 -18.27 -8.67
N PHE A 207 -2.85 -19.11 -9.69
CA PHE A 207 -2.31 -20.46 -9.72
C PHE A 207 -0.77 -20.44 -9.72
N ASN A 208 -0.15 -19.67 -10.60
CA ASN A 208 1.31 -19.58 -10.69
C ASN A 208 1.92 -18.97 -9.43
N LEU A 209 1.30 -17.92 -8.90
CA LEU A 209 1.72 -17.28 -7.65
C LEU A 209 1.65 -18.25 -6.47
N GLU A 210 0.57 -19.02 -6.34
CA GLU A 210 0.43 -19.99 -5.26
C GLU A 210 1.46 -21.12 -5.37
N GLN A 211 1.73 -21.63 -6.59
CA GLN A 211 2.80 -22.62 -6.81
C GLN A 211 4.18 -22.07 -6.40
N ALA A 212 4.46 -20.82 -6.77
CA ALA A 212 5.71 -20.16 -6.37
C ALA A 212 5.80 -20.01 -4.84
N ARG A 213 4.73 -19.55 -4.17
CA ARG A 213 4.69 -19.42 -2.72
C ARG A 213 4.89 -20.75 -2.01
N GLN A 214 4.22 -21.81 -2.47
CA GLN A 214 4.39 -23.17 -1.93
C GLN A 214 5.83 -23.66 -2.10
N ARG A 215 6.45 -23.43 -3.26
CA ARG A 215 7.85 -23.82 -3.50
C ARG A 215 8.80 -23.05 -2.58
N LEU A 216 8.63 -21.74 -2.49
CA LEU A 216 9.45 -20.84 -1.67
C LEU A 216 9.26 -21.02 -0.16
N SER A 217 8.15 -21.61 0.28
CA SER A 217 7.93 -21.94 1.70
C SER A 217 8.91 -22.98 2.26
N ASN A 218 9.63 -23.69 1.39
CA ASN A 218 10.66 -24.66 1.78
C ASN A 218 12.04 -24.00 2.05
N CYS A 219 12.23 -22.72 1.69
CA CYS A 219 13.45 -22.00 2.00
C CYS A 219 13.53 -21.72 3.50
N GLU A 220 14.66 -22.06 4.10
CA GLU A 220 14.83 -21.97 5.57
C GLU A 220 15.49 -20.66 6.01
N LYS A 221 16.37 -20.12 5.17
CA LYS A 221 17.19 -18.95 5.47
C LYS A 221 16.57 -17.68 4.85
N ILE A 222 16.31 -17.70 3.55
CA ILE A 222 15.60 -16.62 2.86
C ILE A 222 14.11 -16.90 2.91
N ARG A 223 13.45 -16.47 3.98
CA ARG A 223 12.05 -16.84 4.26
C ARG A 223 11.07 -15.93 3.56
N LEU A 224 10.19 -16.52 2.74
CA LEU A 224 8.99 -15.80 2.27
C LEU A 224 8.06 -15.56 3.45
N ILE A 225 7.73 -14.30 3.70
CA ILE A 225 6.87 -13.90 4.81
C ILE A 225 5.41 -14.15 4.48
N GLU A 226 4.72 -14.82 5.40
CA GLU A 226 3.29 -15.07 5.39
C GLU A 226 2.58 -14.26 6.49
N ALA A 227 1.30 -13.98 6.31
CA ALA A 227 0.49 -13.24 7.27
C ALA A 227 0.63 -13.76 8.72
N SER A 228 0.67 -15.08 8.88
CA SER A 228 0.81 -15.75 10.19
C SER A 228 2.14 -15.49 10.89
N MET A 229 3.15 -15.07 10.15
CA MET A 229 4.49 -14.76 10.68
C MET A 229 4.61 -13.34 11.22
N ILE A 230 3.69 -12.46 10.83
CA ILE A 230 3.71 -11.04 11.19
C ILE A 230 3.03 -10.87 12.55
N LYS A 231 3.74 -10.28 13.50
CA LYS A 231 3.22 -10.02 14.84
C LYS A 231 2.71 -8.59 14.96
N GLY A 232 1.56 -8.42 15.58
CA GLY A 232 1.03 -7.09 15.91
C GLY A 232 -0.48 -7.00 15.85
N THR A 233 -0.98 -5.83 16.17
CA THR A 233 -2.40 -5.48 16.11
C THR A 233 -2.74 -4.76 14.80
N GLY A 234 -4.00 -4.82 14.37
CA GLY A 234 -4.48 -4.11 13.17
C GLY A 234 -4.15 -4.82 11.85
N ILE A 235 -3.67 -6.07 11.90
CA ILE A 235 -3.49 -6.92 10.73
C ILE A 235 -4.78 -7.70 10.57
N TYR A 236 -5.51 -7.39 9.51
CA TYR A 236 -6.78 -8.08 9.19
C TYR A 236 -6.57 -9.11 8.07
N ASP A 237 -5.84 -8.73 7.02
CA ASP A 237 -5.54 -9.58 5.88
C ASP A 237 -4.16 -9.22 5.30
N PHE A 238 -3.75 -9.92 4.26
CA PHE A 238 -2.45 -9.76 3.60
C PHE A 238 -2.57 -9.94 2.09
N ASP A 239 -2.03 -8.99 1.35
CA ASP A 239 -1.93 -9.07 -0.11
C ASP A 239 -0.83 -10.07 -0.53
N ARG A 240 -1.25 -11.26 -0.93
CA ARG A 240 -0.34 -12.35 -1.33
C ARG A 240 0.45 -12.08 -2.61
N SER A 241 0.12 -11.03 -3.37
CA SER A 241 0.94 -10.57 -4.49
C SER A 241 2.28 -9.97 -4.04
N LYS A 242 2.39 -9.64 -2.75
CA LYS A 242 3.62 -9.15 -2.13
C LYS A 242 4.51 -10.34 -1.75
N LEU A 243 5.65 -10.42 -2.40
CA LEU A 243 6.67 -11.43 -2.15
C LEU A 243 7.79 -10.83 -1.29
N LEU A 244 7.59 -10.88 0.02
CA LEU A 244 8.50 -10.28 1.00
C LEU A 244 9.45 -11.35 1.51
N PHE A 245 10.73 -11.25 1.12
CA PHE A 245 11.79 -12.21 1.47
C PHE A 245 12.62 -11.67 2.63
N SER A 246 12.46 -12.26 3.80
CA SER A 246 13.21 -11.90 5.00
C SER A 246 14.58 -12.56 5.03
N THR A 247 15.59 -11.78 5.38
CA THR A 247 16.97 -12.22 5.61
C THR A 247 17.34 -12.26 7.11
N VAL A 248 16.37 -12.12 7.99
CA VAL A 248 16.61 -12.08 9.43
C VAL A 248 17.22 -13.39 9.94
N GLY A 249 18.36 -13.28 10.62
CA GLY A 249 19.10 -14.44 11.15
C GLY A 249 20.05 -15.10 10.17
N THR A 250 20.36 -14.42 9.06
CA THR A 250 21.24 -14.92 8.01
C THR A 250 22.50 -14.06 7.84
N SER A 251 23.47 -14.57 7.09
CA SER A 251 24.74 -13.90 6.79
C SER A 251 24.64 -12.74 5.80
N ILE A 252 23.48 -12.54 5.18
CA ILE A 252 23.22 -11.43 4.24
C ILE A 252 22.07 -10.56 4.74
N ASN A 253 22.05 -9.30 4.34
CA ASN A 253 20.90 -8.40 4.58
C ASN A 253 20.02 -8.27 3.33
N GLY A 254 18.90 -7.53 3.45
CA GLY A 254 17.97 -7.38 2.32
C GLY A 254 18.55 -6.62 1.13
N HIS A 255 19.47 -5.68 1.35
CA HIS A 255 20.18 -4.98 0.27
C HIS A 255 21.07 -5.96 -0.53
N GLN A 256 21.82 -6.80 0.16
CA GLN A 256 22.65 -7.84 -0.47
C GLN A 256 21.80 -8.86 -1.23
N LEU A 257 20.66 -9.28 -0.67
CA LEU A 257 19.72 -10.14 -1.38
C LEU A 257 19.23 -9.51 -2.69
N HIS A 258 18.86 -8.22 -2.65
CA HIS A 258 18.43 -7.47 -3.85
C HIS A 258 19.55 -7.41 -4.89
N GLU A 259 20.78 -7.06 -4.48
CA GLU A 259 21.95 -7.01 -5.37
C GLU A 259 22.23 -8.37 -6.01
N MET A 260 22.21 -9.46 -5.23
CA MET A 260 22.42 -10.82 -5.75
C MET A 260 21.35 -11.19 -6.78
N LEU A 261 20.07 -10.91 -6.53
CA LEU A 261 18.97 -11.17 -7.46
C LEU A 261 19.16 -10.40 -8.77
N ARG A 262 19.49 -9.12 -8.69
CA ARG A 262 19.72 -8.26 -9.85
C ARG A 262 20.95 -8.68 -10.65
N ASP A 263 22.09 -8.81 -10.02
CA ASP A 263 23.39 -8.92 -10.70
C ASP A 263 23.65 -10.35 -11.21
N ARG A 264 23.20 -11.38 -10.49
CA ARG A 264 23.43 -12.79 -10.86
C ARG A 264 22.28 -13.41 -11.64
N PHE A 265 21.03 -13.01 -11.31
CA PHE A 265 19.83 -13.67 -11.84
C PHE A 265 19.00 -12.75 -12.76
N HIS A 266 19.38 -11.48 -12.88
CA HIS A 266 18.67 -10.47 -13.66
C HIS A 266 17.19 -10.33 -13.23
N ILE A 267 16.97 -10.34 -11.92
CA ILE A 267 15.65 -10.15 -11.28
C ILE A 267 15.71 -8.85 -10.47
N GLU A 268 14.92 -7.86 -10.89
CA GLU A 268 14.75 -6.60 -10.17
C GLU A 268 13.62 -6.72 -9.17
N MET A 269 13.89 -6.36 -7.92
CA MET A 269 12.87 -6.31 -6.87
C MET A 269 12.32 -4.90 -6.77
N GLU A 270 11.11 -4.77 -6.24
CA GLU A 270 10.44 -3.47 -6.07
C GLU A 270 11.12 -2.59 -5.01
N MET A 271 11.57 -3.20 -3.94
CA MET A 271 12.17 -2.46 -2.80
C MET A 271 13.10 -3.37 -2.01
N GLU A 272 14.07 -2.75 -1.37
CA GLU A 272 14.98 -3.36 -0.42
C GLU A 272 14.99 -2.61 0.92
N ALA A 273 15.20 -3.33 1.99
CA ALA A 273 15.38 -2.82 3.34
C ALA A 273 16.46 -3.65 4.04
N GLU A 274 16.90 -3.22 5.22
CA GLU A 274 17.95 -3.94 5.97
C GLU A 274 17.59 -5.42 6.23
N LYS A 275 16.29 -5.73 6.47
CA LYS A 275 15.85 -7.05 6.91
C LYS A 275 15.14 -7.86 5.83
N TYR A 276 14.86 -7.28 4.66
CA TYR A 276 14.12 -7.94 3.59
C TYR A 276 14.31 -7.31 2.22
N ALA A 277 13.98 -8.08 1.18
CA ALA A 277 13.70 -7.58 -0.16
C ALA A 277 12.23 -7.86 -0.52
N LEU A 278 11.58 -6.94 -1.23
CA LEU A 278 10.16 -7.01 -1.60
C LEU A 278 10.02 -7.09 -3.13
N GLY A 279 9.36 -8.14 -3.61
CA GLY A 279 8.83 -8.24 -4.96
C GLY A 279 7.33 -7.97 -5.00
N ILE A 280 6.86 -7.38 -6.09
CA ILE A 280 5.44 -7.24 -6.38
C ILE A 280 5.11 -8.09 -7.60
N ALA A 281 4.27 -9.11 -7.38
CA ALA A 281 3.73 -9.89 -8.48
C ALA A 281 2.45 -9.25 -9.04
N ALA A 282 2.28 -9.31 -10.35
CA ALA A 282 1.15 -8.72 -11.06
C ALA A 282 0.56 -9.70 -12.09
N VAL A 283 -0.64 -9.42 -12.56
CA VAL A 283 -1.37 -10.29 -13.50
C VAL A 283 -0.67 -10.49 -14.85
N GLY A 284 0.35 -9.69 -15.15
CA GLY A 284 1.20 -9.83 -16.34
C GLY A 284 2.41 -10.74 -16.17
N ASP A 285 2.68 -11.23 -14.95
CA ASP A 285 3.81 -12.12 -14.71
C ASP A 285 3.57 -13.51 -15.24
N THR A 286 4.61 -14.08 -15.86
CA THR A 286 4.53 -15.40 -16.49
C THR A 286 4.97 -16.51 -15.56
N LYS A 287 4.58 -17.74 -15.88
CA LYS A 287 5.02 -18.93 -15.17
C LYS A 287 6.56 -19.01 -15.14
N GLU A 288 7.22 -18.74 -16.27
CA GLU A 288 8.69 -18.75 -16.39
C GLU A 288 9.33 -17.69 -15.50
N GLY A 289 8.68 -16.52 -15.32
CA GLY A 289 9.12 -15.46 -14.40
C GLY A 289 9.12 -15.96 -12.95
N PHE A 290 8.05 -16.62 -12.52
CA PHE A 290 7.95 -17.21 -11.18
C PHE A 290 8.95 -18.34 -10.99
N GLU A 291 9.13 -19.24 -11.98
CA GLU A 291 10.13 -20.31 -11.92
C GLU A 291 11.54 -19.75 -11.74
N ARG A 292 11.93 -18.74 -12.53
CA ARG A 292 13.24 -18.07 -12.39
C ARG A 292 13.44 -17.46 -11.01
N LEU A 293 12.42 -16.82 -10.45
CA LEU A 293 12.48 -16.25 -9.10
C LEU A 293 12.69 -17.34 -8.05
N CYS A 294 11.93 -18.44 -8.16
CA CYS A 294 12.08 -19.58 -7.26
C CYS A 294 13.48 -20.19 -7.33
N ASP A 295 14.00 -20.45 -8.54
CA ASP A 295 15.34 -21.00 -8.74
C ASP A 295 16.41 -20.09 -8.12
N ALA A 296 16.29 -18.78 -8.32
CA ALA A 296 17.24 -17.81 -7.78
C ALA A 296 17.22 -17.77 -6.25
N ILE A 297 16.02 -17.70 -5.64
CA ILE A 297 15.89 -17.67 -4.18
C ILE A 297 16.37 -18.97 -3.54
N GLU A 298 16.03 -20.13 -4.09
CA GLU A 298 16.49 -21.44 -3.60
C GLU A 298 18.02 -21.57 -3.70
N GLN A 299 18.63 -21.09 -4.78
CA GLN A 299 20.08 -21.08 -4.91
C GLN A 299 20.71 -20.17 -3.85
N ILE A 300 20.21 -18.94 -3.67
CA ILE A 300 20.73 -18.01 -2.66
C ILE A 300 20.51 -18.58 -1.26
N ASP A 301 19.35 -19.19 -0.98
CA ASP A 301 19.06 -19.85 0.30
C ASP A 301 20.11 -20.94 0.62
N THR A 302 20.50 -21.75 -0.38
CA THR A 302 21.52 -22.79 -0.22
C THR A 302 22.89 -22.22 0.09
N GLU A 303 23.30 -21.12 -0.58
CA GLU A 303 24.59 -20.46 -0.43
C GLU A 303 24.69 -19.60 0.85
N THR A 304 23.56 -19.20 1.41
CA THR A 304 23.49 -18.34 2.61
C THR A 304 23.73 -19.19 3.88
N GLU A 305 24.31 -18.60 4.90
CA GLU A 305 24.51 -19.23 6.19
C GLU A 305 23.60 -18.62 7.26
N PHE A 306 23.21 -19.43 8.27
CA PHE A 306 22.64 -18.86 9.48
C PHE A 306 23.75 -18.17 10.28
N VAL A 307 23.47 -16.97 10.73
CA VAL A 307 24.33 -16.31 11.73
C VAL A 307 23.69 -16.59 13.09
N ALA A 308 24.52 -17.11 14.04
CA ALA A 308 24.08 -17.18 15.42
C ALA A 308 23.59 -15.77 15.82
N SER A 309 22.32 -15.64 16.11
CA SER A 309 21.77 -14.37 16.56
C SER A 309 22.62 -13.87 17.70
N ALA A 310 23.34 -12.77 17.49
CA ALA A 310 23.60 -11.90 18.64
C ALA A 310 22.22 -11.77 19.29
N GLU A 311 22.08 -12.21 20.55
CA GLU A 311 20.83 -12.25 21.30
C GLU A 311 19.94 -11.12 20.81
N GLU A 312 18.69 -11.46 20.34
CA GLU A 312 17.73 -10.42 20.01
C GLU A 312 17.78 -9.46 21.18
N SER A 313 18.59 -8.43 21.04
CA SER A 313 18.54 -7.35 21.99
C SER A 313 17.10 -6.91 21.85
N GLN A 314 16.31 -7.19 22.86
CA GLN A 314 14.96 -6.62 23.06
C GLN A 314 15.11 -5.10 23.28
N GLU A 315 16.04 -4.48 22.58
CA GLU A 315 15.94 -3.09 22.32
C GLU A 315 14.73 -2.94 21.39
N THR A 316 13.56 -2.99 22.02
CA THR A 316 12.44 -2.22 21.56
C THR A 316 12.99 -0.82 21.38
N VAL A 317 13.44 -0.52 20.16
CA VAL A 317 13.63 0.87 19.73
C VAL A 317 12.22 1.43 19.73
N SER A 318 11.76 1.77 20.92
CA SER A 318 10.60 2.60 21.11
C SER A 318 11.01 3.93 20.48
N TYR A 319 10.63 4.13 19.24
CA TYR A 319 10.69 5.47 18.68
C TYR A 319 9.86 6.33 19.60
N ALA A 320 10.56 7.08 20.46
CA ALA A 320 9.91 8.06 21.31
C ALA A 320 9.00 8.89 20.40
N ARG A 321 7.73 9.07 20.79
CA ARG A 321 6.79 9.88 20.00
C ARG A 321 7.48 11.17 19.63
N MET A 322 7.80 11.34 18.36
CA MET A 322 8.50 12.53 17.89
C MET A 322 7.64 13.73 18.18
N LYS A 323 8.19 14.72 18.89
CA LYS A 323 7.50 15.97 19.13
C LYS A 323 7.55 16.79 17.84
N GLN A 324 6.39 17.12 17.31
CA GLN A 324 6.31 18.05 16.18
C GLN A 324 6.84 19.42 16.62
N LEU A 325 7.95 19.89 16.01
CA LEU A 325 8.58 21.16 16.34
C LEU A 325 8.07 22.31 15.47
N MET A 326 7.57 22.00 14.26
CA MET A 326 7.06 22.98 13.32
C MET A 326 5.95 22.38 12.44
N SER A 327 5.13 23.21 11.82
CA SER A 327 4.16 22.77 10.84
C SER A 327 4.86 22.23 9.57
N ILE A 328 4.13 21.48 8.75
CA ILE A 328 4.66 21.00 7.46
C ILE A 328 5.05 22.20 6.57
N SER A 329 4.23 23.26 6.52
CA SER A 329 4.56 24.46 5.75
C SER A 329 5.86 25.09 6.22
N GLN A 330 6.03 25.27 7.53
CA GLN A 330 7.28 25.79 8.09
C GLN A 330 8.50 24.92 7.76
N ALA A 331 8.34 23.59 7.77
CA ALA A 331 9.42 22.66 7.48
C ALA A 331 9.78 22.58 5.99
N MET A 332 8.82 22.83 5.10
CA MET A 332 9.05 22.83 3.64
C MET A 332 9.55 24.16 3.11
N ASP A 333 9.28 25.26 3.82
CA ASP A 333 9.69 26.61 3.43
C ASP A 333 11.01 27.05 4.11
N ALA A 334 11.57 26.22 5.00
CA ALA A 334 12.86 26.45 5.69
C ALA A 334 14.04 25.93 4.85
#